data_5d4ae9621c393da08c66fec56f80e40f
#
_entry.id   5d4ae9621c393da08c66fec56f80e40f
#
_cell.length_a   1.000
_cell.length_b   1.000
_cell.length_c   1.000
_cell.angle_alpha   90.00
_cell.angle_beta   90.00
_cell.angle_gamma   90.00
#
_symmetry.space_group_name_H-M   'P 1'
#
loop_
_entity.id
_entity.type
_entity.pdbx_description
1 polymer ?
#
loop_
_entity_poly.entity_id
_entity_poly.type
_entity_poly.pdbx_seq_one_letter_code
_entity_poly.pdbx_strand_id
1 'polypeptide(L)'
;TTDKVGDAVKKHMDPDGNLSTMATSGATKGGFSTISQLAGMRGLMADPSGRIIPMPIRSNFREGLTAQEYFISTHGARKGLADTALRTADAGYLTRRLVDIAQDIIINEHDCGTHDGVWIRRADDVAGQKMDSRMYSRLVAERIIHPQTGEVLAEYNDVITHELAHVIADSGIAEVKLRSPLTCELNHGICAKCYGIDLGRGNMVDLGSAVGIVAAQSIGEPGTQLTLRTFHTGGVASQGATDITTGLPRVEEIFEARKQPKGEATVAEIGGIIRIQQSEKYADMREVHIEHAEMVHDEYAIPEDWKIVAKDESEVQAGEVLA
;
A
#
# COMPACT_ATOMS: atom_id res chain seq x y z
N THR A 1 -20.36 10.20 -14.52
CA THR A 1 -21.05 9.46 -15.61
C THR A 1 -20.31 8.17 -15.92
N THR A 2 -18.98 8.19 -16.08
CA THR A 2 -18.16 7.00 -16.38
C THR A 2 -18.35 5.90 -15.34
N ASP A 3 -18.35 6.23 -14.05
CA ASP A 3 -18.55 5.28 -12.95
C ASP A 3 -19.96 4.64 -13.01
N LYS A 4 -20.99 5.47 -13.26
CA LYS A 4 -22.37 4.94 -13.43
C LYS A 4 -22.49 3.99 -14.63
N VAL A 5 -21.76 4.24 -15.72
CA VAL A 5 -21.69 3.33 -16.87
C VAL A 5 -20.95 2.06 -16.51
N GLY A 6 -19.84 2.15 -15.79
CA GLY A 6 -19.10 1.01 -15.27
C GLY A 6 -19.95 0.11 -14.37
N ASP A 7 -20.69 0.72 -13.43
CA ASP A 7 -21.62 0.01 -12.54
C ASP A 7 -22.76 -0.66 -13.31
N ALA A 8 -23.29 0.03 -14.32
CA ALA A 8 -24.33 -0.53 -15.18
C ALA A 8 -23.80 -1.75 -15.98
N VAL A 9 -22.59 -1.67 -16.53
CA VAL A 9 -21.93 -2.78 -17.22
C VAL A 9 -21.78 -3.97 -16.28
N LYS A 10 -21.25 -3.73 -15.06
CA LYS A 10 -21.08 -4.76 -14.03
C LYS A 10 -22.39 -5.43 -13.64
N LYS A 11 -23.47 -4.65 -13.50
CA LYS A 11 -24.79 -5.13 -13.09
C LYS A 11 -25.50 -5.97 -14.18
N HIS A 12 -25.27 -5.64 -15.47
CA HIS A 12 -25.94 -6.31 -16.59
C HIS A 12 -25.10 -7.43 -17.22
N MET A 13 -23.88 -7.61 -16.76
CA MET A 13 -23.03 -8.70 -17.21
C MET A 13 -23.53 -10.01 -16.63
N ASP A 14 -23.55 -11.08 -17.48
CA ASP A 14 -23.85 -12.43 -17.03
C ASP A 14 -22.78 -12.88 -16.00
N PRO A 15 -23.18 -13.21 -14.76
CA PRO A 15 -22.24 -13.62 -13.70
C PRO A 15 -21.46 -14.88 -14.08
N ASP A 16 -22.07 -15.81 -14.80
CA ASP A 16 -21.47 -17.07 -15.21
C ASP A 16 -20.77 -17.00 -16.59
N GLY A 17 -20.81 -15.82 -17.21
CA GLY A 17 -20.17 -15.55 -18.48
C GLY A 17 -18.64 -15.55 -18.41
N ASN A 18 -17.98 -15.94 -19.49
CA ASN A 18 -16.51 -16.03 -19.58
C ASN A 18 -15.81 -14.71 -19.18
N LEU A 19 -16.34 -13.56 -19.61
CA LEU A 19 -15.76 -12.24 -19.29
C LEU A 19 -15.91 -11.90 -17.81
N SER A 20 -17.05 -12.23 -17.20
CA SER A 20 -17.28 -12.03 -15.78
C SER A 20 -16.33 -12.89 -14.96
N THR A 21 -16.22 -14.16 -15.29
CA THR A 21 -15.29 -15.10 -14.65
C THR A 21 -13.84 -14.63 -14.75
N MET A 22 -13.39 -14.16 -15.92
CA MET A 22 -12.04 -13.60 -16.09
C MET A 22 -11.80 -12.35 -15.21
N ALA A 23 -12.80 -11.47 -15.11
CA ALA A 23 -12.66 -10.23 -14.34
C ALA A 23 -12.70 -10.48 -12.82
N THR A 24 -13.54 -11.42 -12.35
CA THR A 24 -13.70 -11.73 -10.91
C THR A 24 -12.61 -12.64 -10.37
N SER A 25 -12.03 -13.50 -11.19
CA SER A 25 -10.95 -14.41 -10.81
C SER A 25 -9.62 -13.72 -10.52
N GLY A 26 -9.49 -12.41 -10.81
CA GLY A 26 -8.22 -11.69 -10.69
C GLY A 26 -7.21 -11.99 -11.82
N ALA A 27 -7.57 -12.79 -12.82
CA ALA A 27 -6.69 -13.12 -13.94
C ALA A 27 -6.41 -11.93 -14.86
N THR A 28 -7.31 -10.93 -14.88
CA THR A 28 -7.16 -9.74 -15.71
C THR A 28 -6.58 -8.55 -14.92
N LYS A 29 -5.56 -7.91 -15.49
CA LYS A 29 -5.03 -6.64 -14.96
C LYS A 29 -6.06 -5.54 -15.16
N GLY A 30 -6.56 -4.92 -14.07
CA GLY A 30 -7.55 -3.84 -14.12
C GLY A 30 -9.02 -4.27 -13.95
N GLY A 31 -9.31 -5.58 -13.90
CA GLY A 31 -10.66 -6.10 -13.60
C GLY A 31 -11.76 -5.49 -14.45
N PHE A 32 -12.83 -5.03 -13.82
CA PHE A 32 -13.99 -4.45 -14.50
C PHE A 32 -13.74 -3.09 -15.18
N SER A 33 -12.68 -2.35 -14.81
CA SER A 33 -12.38 -1.08 -15.47
C SER A 33 -12.00 -1.27 -16.95
N THR A 34 -11.28 -2.33 -17.26
CA THR A 34 -10.96 -2.70 -18.64
C THR A 34 -12.21 -3.06 -19.45
N ILE A 35 -13.12 -3.82 -18.85
CA ILE A 35 -14.40 -4.19 -19.49
C ILE A 35 -15.26 -2.96 -19.72
N SER A 36 -15.29 -2.02 -18.77
CA SER A 36 -16.00 -0.74 -18.92
C SER A 36 -15.47 0.08 -20.08
N GLN A 37 -14.16 0.09 -20.34
CA GLN A 37 -13.58 0.76 -21.50
C GLN A 37 -13.85 0.02 -22.83
N LEU A 38 -14.00 -1.30 -22.78
CA LEU A 38 -14.29 -2.13 -23.97
C LEU A 38 -15.75 -2.01 -24.41
N ALA A 39 -16.71 -2.03 -23.47
CA ALA A 39 -18.13 -2.13 -23.73
C ALA A 39 -18.96 -0.92 -23.26
N GLY A 40 -18.44 -0.08 -22.39
CA GLY A 40 -19.11 1.08 -21.85
C GLY A 40 -18.65 2.39 -22.48
N MET A 41 -17.85 3.18 -21.75
CA MET A 41 -17.23 4.39 -22.27
C MET A 41 -15.82 4.57 -21.71
N ARG A 42 -14.94 5.20 -22.46
CA ARG A 42 -13.56 5.41 -22.02
C ARG A 42 -13.41 6.54 -20.98
N GLY A 43 -14.16 7.63 -21.14
CA GLY A 43 -14.19 8.72 -20.18
C GLY A 43 -13.20 9.85 -20.46
N LEU A 44 -12.81 10.58 -19.41
CA LEU A 44 -11.90 11.71 -19.48
C LEU A 44 -10.45 11.23 -19.61
N MET A 45 -9.68 11.94 -20.44
CA MET A 45 -8.27 11.66 -20.66
C MET A 45 -7.41 12.81 -20.12
N ALA A 46 -6.20 12.45 -19.66
CA ALA A 46 -5.20 13.44 -19.28
C ALA A 46 -4.23 13.73 -20.44
N ASP A 47 -3.81 14.99 -20.57
CA ASP A 47 -2.76 15.39 -21.47
C ASP A 47 -1.37 14.92 -20.95
N PRO A 48 -0.27 15.05 -21.71
CA PRO A 48 1.07 14.68 -21.22
C PRO A 48 1.53 15.47 -20.00
N SER A 49 0.98 16.67 -19.76
CA SER A 49 1.28 17.50 -18.59
C SER A 49 0.48 17.11 -17.34
N GLY A 50 -0.48 16.18 -17.48
CA GLY A 50 -1.32 15.70 -16.37
C GLY A 50 -2.66 16.43 -16.26
N ARG A 51 -2.92 17.48 -17.05
CA ARG A 51 -4.20 18.21 -17.02
C ARG A 51 -5.28 17.40 -17.70
N ILE A 52 -6.49 17.44 -17.13
CA ILE A 52 -7.65 16.75 -17.69
C ILE A 52 -8.14 17.49 -18.94
N ILE A 53 -8.26 16.77 -20.05
CA ILE A 53 -8.84 17.29 -21.28
C ILE A 53 -10.36 17.38 -21.09
N PRO A 54 -10.98 18.57 -21.26
CA PRO A 54 -12.41 18.76 -20.97
C PRO A 54 -13.35 17.91 -21.84
N MET A 55 -12.89 17.49 -23.02
CA MET A 55 -13.65 16.67 -23.94
C MET A 55 -13.57 15.19 -23.58
N PRO A 56 -14.66 14.57 -23.12
CA PRO A 56 -14.67 13.16 -22.77
C PRO A 56 -14.76 12.27 -24.00
N ILE A 57 -14.12 11.10 -23.93
CA ILE A 57 -14.32 10.03 -24.91
C ILE A 57 -15.58 9.26 -24.54
N ARG A 58 -16.64 9.38 -25.34
CA ARG A 58 -17.92 8.73 -25.13
C ARG A 58 -17.97 7.33 -25.73
N SER A 59 -17.22 7.10 -26.77
CA SER A 59 -17.13 5.82 -27.46
C SER A 59 -16.38 4.77 -26.64
N ASN A 60 -16.58 3.52 -26.95
CA ASN A 60 -15.87 2.37 -26.42
C ASN A 60 -15.03 1.70 -27.51
N PHE A 61 -14.16 0.77 -27.12
CA PHE A 61 -13.30 0.10 -28.06
C PHE A 61 -14.04 -0.87 -29.00
N ARG A 62 -15.21 -1.39 -28.57
CA ARG A 62 -15.99 -2.32 -29.37
C ARG A 62 -16.64 -1.60 -30.56
N GLU A 63 -17.18 -0.42 -30.34
CA GLU A 63 -17.81 0.41 -31.39
C GLU A 63 -16.77 1.14 -32.24
N GLY A 64 -15.56 1.34 -31.69
CA GLY A 64 -14.50 2.13 -32.29
C GLY A 64 -14.56 3.59 -31.87
N LEU A 65 -13.40 4.25 -31.93
CA LEU A 65 -13.24 5.66 -31.59
C LEU A 65 -13.33 6.51 -32.85
N THR A 66 -13.90 7.70 -32.73
CA THR A 66 -13.80 8.71 -33.79
C THR A 66 -12.33 9.16 -33.95
N ALA A 67 -11.98 9.74 -35.09
CA ALA A 67 -10.61 10.21 -35.33
C ALA A 67 -10.11 11.19 -34.27
N GLN A 68 -10.98 12.07 -33.79
CA GLN A 68 -10.68 13.04 -32.75
C GLN A 68 -10.48 12.36 -31.38
N GLU A 69 -11.34 11.44 -30.99
CA GLU A 69 -11.23 10.68 -29.75
C GLU A 69 -9.99 9.78 -29.73
N TYR A 70 -9.67 9.18 -30.89
CA TYR A 70 -8.43 8.43 -31.06
C TYR A 70 -7.20 9.32 -30.85
N PHE A 71 -7.16 10.50 -31.47
CA PHE A 71 -6.05 11.43 -31.31
C PHE A 71 -5.84 11.83 -29.84
N ILE A 72 -6.90 12.20 -29.12
CA ILE A 72 -6.86 12.51 -27.69
C ILE A 72 -6.32 11.31 -26.88
N SER A 73 -6.78 10.12 -27.22
CA SER A 73 -6.39 8.87 -26.58
C SER A 73 -4.89 8.54 -26.75
N THR A 74 -4.27 8.93 -27.88
CA THR A 74 -2.84 8.65 -28.16
C THR A 74 -1.89 9.40 -27.23
N HIS A 75 -2.28 10.56 -26.69
CA HIS A 75 -1.44 11.32 -25.75
C HIS A 75 -1.14 10.50 -24.48
N GLY A 76 -2.18 9.94 -23.88
CA GLY A 76 -2.03 9.10 -22.70
C GLY A 76 -1.25 7.80 -22.97
N ALA A 77 -1.49 7.17 -24.12
CA ALA A 77 -0.75 5.96 -24.52
C ALA A 77 0.74 6.23 -24.72
N ARG A 78 1.09 7.31 -25.42
CA ARG A 78 2.50 7.71 -25.65
C ARG A 78 3.22 8.05 -24.34
N LYS A 79 2.56 8.80 -23.45
CA LYS A 79 3.10 9.10 -22.12
C LYS A 79 3.33 7.82 -21.33
N GLY A 80 2.36 6.89 -21.31
CA GLY A 80 2.49 5.62 -20.61
C GLY A 80 3.66 4.79 -21.10
N LEU A 81 3.90 4.73 -22.42
CA LEU A 81 5.06 4.04 -23.00
C LEU A 81 6.39 4.68 -22.58
N ALA A 82 6.49 6.01 -22.64
CA ALA A 82 7.69 6.72 -22.24
C ALA A 82 7.97 6.58 -20.74
N ASP A 83 6.95 6.77 -19.90
CA ASP A 83 7.05 6.62 -18.44
C ASP A 83 7.48 5.20 -18.05
N THR A 84 6.96 4.18 -18.72
CA THR A 84 7.35 2.78 -18.47
C THR A 84 8.83 2.56 -18.77
N ALA A 85 9.30 3.05 -19.91
CA ALA A 85 10.70 2.89 -20.31
C ALA A 85 11.66 3.57 -19.32
N LEU A 86 11.34 4.78 -18.87
CA LEU A 86 12.16 5.53 -17.91
C LEU A 86 12.15 4.91 -16.51
N ARG A 87 10.97 4.55 -15.99
CA ARG A 87 10.82 4.02 -14.64
C ARG A 87 11.38 2.60 -14.46
N THR A 88 11.58 1.86 -15.53
CA THR A 88 12.22 0.54 -15.47
C THR A 88 13.65 0.66 -14.93
N ALA A 89 14.39 1.70 -15.35
CA ALA A 89 15.72 1.96 -14.84
C ALA A 89 15.71 2.32 -13.35
N ASP A 90 14.74 3.13 -12.89
CA ASP A 90 14.59 3.50 -11.48
C ASP A 90 14.30 2.27 -10.62
N ALA A 91 13.40 1.38 -11.05
CA ALA A 91 13.10 0.13 -10.34
C ALA A 91 14.33 -0.78 -10.21
N GLY A 92 15.13 -0.88 -11.29
CA GLY A 92 16.38 -1.64 -11.26
C GLY A 92 17.41 -1.04 -10.31
N TYR A 93 17.54 0.28 -10.30
CA TYR A 93 18.45 0.99 -9.40
C TYR A 93 18.02 0.88 -7.93
N LEU A 94 16.73 0.97 -7.63
CA LEU A 94 16.20 0.73 -6.28
C LEU A 94 16.54 -0.68 -5.81
N THR A 95 16.26 -1.69 -6.62
CA THR A 95 16.56 -3.10 -6.30
C THR A 95 18.03 -3.31 -6.01
N ARG A 96 18.93 -2.75 -6.83
CA ARG A 96 20.37 -2.82 -6.61
C ARG A 96 20.77 -2.21 -5.27
N ARG A 97 20.29 -1.01 -4.93
CA ARG A 97 20.59 -0.35 -3.65
C ARG A 97 20.12 -1.19 -2.47
N LEU A 98 18.93 -1.79 -2.55
CA LEU A 98 18.39 -2.67 -1.51
C LEU A 98 19.25 -3.91 -1.34
N VAL A 99 19.70 -4.54 -2.43
CA VAL A 99 20.61 -5.70 -2.39
C VAL A 99 21.97 -5.31 -1.78
N ASP A 100 22.55 -4.21 -2.20
CA ASP A 100 23.86 -3.73 -1.71
C ASP A 100 23.85 -3.50 -0.19
N ILE A 101 22.73 -3.04 0.38
CA ILE A 101 22.56 -2.83 1.83
C ILE A 101 22.27 -4.14 2.56
N ALA A 102 21.45 -5.00 1.97
CA ALA A 102 20.92 -6.19 2.65
C ALA A 102 21.80 -7.45 2.47
N GLN A 103 22.83 -7.43 1.62
CA GLN A 103 23.64 -8.61 1.32
C GLN A 103 24.35 -9.22 2.54
N ASP A 104 24.69 -8.40 3.54
CA ASP A 104 25.36 -8.85 4.76
C ASP A 104 24.40 -9.48 5.78
N ILE A 105 23.09 -9.44 5.52
CA ILE A 105 22.09 -10.06 6.38
C ILE A 105 21.93 -11.53 5.97
N ILE A 106 22.65 -12.39 6.68
CA ILE A 106 22.64 -13.84 6.49
C ILE A 106 22.24 -14.55 7.80
N ILE A 107 21.85 -15.81 7.70
CA ILE A 107 21.58 -16.64 8.87
C ILE A 107 22.90 -17.17 9.43
N ASN A 108 23.33 -16.62 10.59
CA ASN A 108 24.63 -16.97 11.18
C ASN A 108 24.53 -18.02 12.27
N GLU A 109 23.45 -18.05 13.05
CA GLU A 109 23.27 -18.94 14.20
C GLU A 109 21.90 -19.58 14.19
N HIS A 110 21.74 -20.67 14.94
CA HIS A 110 20.44 -21.32 15.09
C HIS A 110 19.50 -20.54 16.00
N ASP A 111 20.00 -20.02 17.12
CA ASP A 111 19.21 -19.34 18.13
C ASP A 111 20.03 -18.28 18.86
N CYS A 112 19.52 -17.07 18.95
CA CYS A 112 20.11 -15.98 19.74
C CYS A 112 19.68 -16.00 21.20
N GLY A 113 18.69 -16.84 21.58
CA GLY A 113 18.18 -16.95 22.94
C GLY A 113 17.25 -15.83 23.40
N THR A 114 16.89 -14.88 22.53
CA THR A 114 16.03 -13.75 22.90
C THR A 114 14.63 -14.19 23.30
N HIS A 115 14.08 -13.58 24.34
CA HIS A 115 12.67 -13.65 24.72
C HIS A 115 11.85 -12.47 24.18
N ASP A 116 12.49 -11.56 23.47
CA ASP A 116 11.82 -10.45 22.84
C ASP A 116 11.19 -10.84 21.51
N GLY A 117 10.12 -10.12 21.16
CA GLY A 117 9.33 -10.39 19.97
C GLY A 117 8.47 -9.20 19.59
N VAL A 118 7.82 -9.31 18.46
CA VAL A 118 6.85 -8.33 17.96
C VAL A 118 5.45 -8.79 18.27
N TRP A 119 4.62 -7.88 18.77
CA TRP A 119 3.21 -8.13 19.00
C TRP A 119 2.43 -8.08 17.68
N ILE A 120 1.72 -9.15 17.39
CA ILE A 120 0.74 -9.21 16.31
C ILE A 120 -0.64 -9.09 16.93
N ARG A 121 -1.30 -7.96 16.70
CA ARG A 121 -2.64 -7.69 17.21
C ARG A 121 -3.68 -7.91 16.15
N ARG A 122 -4.86 -8.38 16.58
CA ARG A 122 -6.02 -8.55 15.69
C ARG A 122 -6.56 -7.21 15.20
N ALA A 123 -6.44 -6.16 16.01
CA ALA A 123 -6.90 -4.81 15.66
C ALA A 123 -6.03 -4.10 14.61
N ASP A 124 -4.79 -4.57 14.39
CA ASP A 124 -3.89 -3.94 13.43
C ASP A 124 -4.36 -4.25 12.01
N ASP A 125 -4.71 -3.22 11.26
CA ASP A 125 -4.95 -3.33 9.82
C ASP A 125 -3.61 -3.24 9.06
N VAL A 126 -3.09 -4.36 8.64
CA VAL A 126 -1.89 -4.44 7.80
C VAL A 126 -2.30 -4.91 6.41
N ALA A 127 -2.61 -3.97 5.54
CA ALA A 127 -2.96 -4.22 4.15
C ALA A 127 -4.09 -5.24 3.95
N GLY A 128 -5.06 -5.29 4.87
CA GLY A 128 -6.18 -6.24 4.85
C GLY A 128 -5.79 -7.69 5.12
N GLN A 129 -4.56 -7.96 5.58
CA GLN A 129 -4.12 -9.30 5.94
C GLN A 129 -4.73 -9.73 7.28
N LYS A 130 -5.28 -10.93 7.30
CA LYS A 130 -5.79 -11.54 8.53
C LYS A 130 -4.65 -11.91 9.47
N MET A 131 -4.97 -12.01 10.76
CA MET A 131 -4.02 -12.36 11.82
C MET A 131 -3.34 -13.72 11.58
N ASP A 132 -4.07 -14.73 11.10
CA ASP A 132 -3.57 -16.06 10.76
C ASP A 132 -2.43 -16.02 9.73
N SER A 133 -2.62 -15.28 8.63
CA SER A 133 -1.60 -15.10 7.59
C SER A 133 -0.33 -14.41 8.08
N ARG A 134 -0.47 -13.49 9.05
CA ARG A 134 0.64 -12.73 9.62
C ARG A 134 1.47 -13.53 10.61
N MET A 135 0.85 -14.51 11.27
CA MET A 135 1.51 -15.40 12.25
C MET A 135 2.20 -16.60 11.61
N TYR A 136 1.72 -17.05 10.47
CA TYR A 136 2.27 -18.21 9.78
C TYR A 136 3.76 -18.11 9.53
N SER A 137 4.49 -19.21 9.66
CA SER A 137 5.94 -19.34 9.48
C SER A 137 6.82 -18.72 10.57
N ARG A 138 6.25 -18.07 11.58
CA ARG A 138 6.99 -17.47 12.69
C ARG A 138 7.08 -18.42 13.88
N LEU A 139 8.00 -18.12 14.80
CA LEU A 139 8.13 -18.83 16.07
C LEU A 139 7.53 -17.99 17.20
N VAL A 140 7.01 -18.71 18.18
CA VAL A 140 6.39 -18.12 19.37
C VAL A 140 7.47 -17.56 20.30
N ALA A 141 7.31 -16.28 20.71
CA ALA A 141 8.19 -15.64 21.69
C ALA A 141 7.68 -15.75 23.12
N GLU A 142 6.36 -15.95 23.30
CA GLU A 142 5.73 -16.11 24.61
C GLU A 142 4.59 -17.13 24.51
N ARG A 143 4.49 -18.00 25.54
CA ARG A 143 3.47 -19.06 25.58
C ARG A 143 2.08 -18.54 25.26
N ILE A 144 1.39 -19.22 24.36
CA ILE A 144 0.04 -18.89 23.93
C ILE A 144 -0.95 -19.81 24.64
N ILE A 145 -1.90 -19.23 25.37
CA ILE A 145 -2.91 -19.95 26.15
C ILE A 145 -4.29 -19.63 25.62
N HIS A 146 -5.14 -20.65 25.45
CA HIS A 146 -6.51 -20.44 24.99
C HIS A 146 -7.31 -19.72 26.09
N PRO A 147 -7.97 -18.57 25.80
CA PRO A 147 -8.58 -17.71 26.82
C PRO A 147 -9.76 -18.33 27.54
N GLN A 148 -10.46 -19.30 26.93
CA GLN A 148 -11.64 -19.93 27.50
C GLN A 148 -11.34 -21.28 28.19
N THR A 149 -10.46 -22.10 27.56
CA THR A 149 -10.17 -23.45 28.07
C THR A 149 -8.97 -23.50 28.99
N GLY A 150 -8.08 -22.50 28.96
CA GLY A 150 -6.82 -22.50 29.69
C GLY A 150 -5.77 -23.47 29.11
N GLU A 151 -6.06 -24.11 27.99
CA GLU A 151 -5.15 -25.03 27.32
C GLU A 151 -4.00 -24.26 26.64
N VAL A 152 -2.80 -24.83 26.72
CA VAL A 152 -1.63 -24.26 26.05
C VAL A 152 -1.69 -24.64 24.59
N LEU A 153 -1.83 -23.63 23.70
CA LEU A 153 -1.87 -23.82 22.24
C LEU A 153 -0.47 -23.89 21.64
N ALA A 154 0.48 -23.14 22.18
CA ALA A 154 1.87 -23.16 21.73
C ALA A 154 2.82 -22.75 22.85
N GLU A 155 3.96 -23.39 22.90
CA GLU A 155 5.07 -23.08 23.81
C GLU A 155 6.10 -22.14 23.17
N TYR A 156 7.01 -21.62 24.00
CA TYR A 156 8.13 -20.81 23.53
C TYR A 156 8.97 -21.57 22.49
N ASN A 157 9.29 -20.92 21.37
CA ASN A 157 10.00 -21.49 20.23
C ASN A 157 9.23 -22.50 19.37
N ASP A 158 7.94 -22.71 19.61
CA ASP A 158 7.13 -23.51 18.71
C ASP A 158 6.91 -22.76 17.38
N VAL A 159 6.89 -23.53 16.31
CA VAL A 159 6.65 -23.01 14.94
C VAL A 159 5.16 -22.91 14.69
N ILE A 160 4.68 -21.77 14.24
CA ILE A 160 3.29 -21.60 13.88
C ILE A 160 3.04 -22.13 12.48
N THR A 161 2.39 -23.29 12.40
CA THR A 161 1.88 -23.91 11.17
C THR A 161 0.58 -23.24 10.74
N HIS A 162 0.10 -23.52 9.52
CA HIS A 162 -1.20 -23.03 9.05
C HIS A 162 -2.35 -23.44 9.97
N GLU A 163 -2.37 -24.71 10.41
CA GLU A 163 -3.41 -25.25 11.28
C GLU A 163 -3.41 -24.53 12.62
N LEU A 164 -2.24 -24.38 13.24
CA LEU A 164 -2.09 -23.69 14.51
C LEU A 164 -2.47 -22.21 14.40
N ALA A 165 -2.10 -21.53 13.31
CA ALA A 165 -2.46 -20.14 13.05
C ALA A 165 -4.00 -19.95 13.00
N HIS A 166 -4.72 -20.86 12.33
CA HIS A 166 -6.18 -20.85 12.30
C HIS A 166 -6.79 -21.08 13.69
N VAL A 167 -6.29 -22.06 14.43
CA VAL A 167 -6.77 -22.34 15.80
C VAL A 167 -6.58 -21.13 16.71
N ILE A 168 -5.41 -20.46 16.66
CA ILE A 168 -5.14 -19.23 17.42
C ILE A 168 -6.07 -18.10 16.97
N ALA A 169 -6.27 -17.94 15.67
CA ALA A 169 -7.16 -16.90 15.13
C ALA A 169 -8.62 -17.13 15.56
N ASP A 170 -9.09 -18.38 15.58
CA ASP A 170 -10.48 -18.72 15.95
C ASP A 170 -10.72 -18.70 17.47
N SER A 171 -9.68 -18.88 18.28
CA SER A 171 -9.78 -18.86 19.75
C SER A 171 -10.14 -17.50 20.36
N GLY A 172 -10.16 -16.42 19.55
CA GLY A 172 -10.51 -15.07 20.01
C GLY A 172 -9.37 -14.32 20.71
N ILE A 173 -8.14 -14.81 20.65
CA ILE A 173 -6.96 -14.14 21.19
C ILE A 173 -6.77 -12.78 20.50
N ALA A 174 -6.57 -11.72 21.30
CA ALA A 174 -6.44 -10.35 20.79
C ALA A 174 -5.04 -10.05 20.23
N GLU A 175 -4.02 -10.59 20.87
CA GLU A 175 -2.62 -10.34 20.51
C GLU A 175 -1.73 -11.55 20.82
N VAL A 176 -0.67 -11.72 20.03
CA VAL A 176 0.31 -12.79 20.16
C VAL A 176 1.71 -12.21 19.99
N LYS A 177 2.65 -12.60 20.85
CA LYS A 177 4.05 -12.19 20.77
C LYS A 177 4.86 -13.23 20.00
N LEU A 178 5.42 -12.82 18.86
CA LEU A 178 6.19 -13.70 17.97
C LEU A 178 7.63 -13.24 17.81
N ARG A 179 8.54 -14.18 17.65
CA ARG A 179 9.94 -13.88 17.30
C ARG A 179 10.01 -13.21 15.94
N SER A 180 10.91 -12.23 15.81
CA SER A 180 11.07 -11.44 14.60
C SER A 180 12.55 -11.16 14.32
N PRO A 181 12.95 -11.01 13.05
CA PRO A 181 14.25 -10.47 12.68
C PRO A 181 14.57 -9.12 13.32
N LEU A 182 13.54 -8.30 13.60
CA LEU A 182 13.70 -6.97 14.19
C LEU A 182 14.12 -6.99 15.67
N THR A 183 13.85 -8.08 16.39
CA THR A 183 14.17 -8.25 17.80
C THR A 183 15.28 -9.29 18.02
N CYS A 184 16.02 -9.62 16.95
CA CYS A 184 17.13 -10.55 17.05
C CYS A 184 18.33 -9.87 17.73
N GLU A 185 18.92 -10.53 18.74
CA GLU A 185 20.05 -9.99 19.53
C GLU A 185 21.43 -10.27 18.94
N LEU A 186 21.51 -10.84 17.74
CA LEU A 186 22.79 -11.04 17.08
C LEU A 186 23.36 -9.70 16.58
N ASN A 187 24.68 -9.52 16.79
CA ASN A 187 25.39 -8.33 16.31
C ASN A 187 25.52 -8.30 14.77
N HIS A 188 25.58 -9.47 14.14
CA HIS A 188 25.70 -9.61 12.69
C HIS A 188 24.78 -10.69 12.18
N GLY A 189 24.01 -10.37 11.14
CA GLY A 189 23.03 -11.29 10.56
C GLY A 189 21.81 -11.52 11.46
N ILE A 190 21.14 -12.65 11.26
CA ILE A 190 19.92 -13.04 11.97
C ILE A 190 20.03 -14.50 12.37
N CYS A 191 19.41 -14.93 13.46
CA CYS A 191 19.33 -16.33 13.81
C CYS A 191 18.17 -17.04 13.11
N ALA A 192 18.27 -18.35 12.91
CA ALA A 192 17.26 -19.14 12.23
C ALA A 192 15.90 -19.06 12.92
N LYS A 193 15.84 -19.09 14.26
CA LYS A 193 14.58 -19.02 15.00
C LYS A 193 13.90 -17.66 14.92
N CYS A 194 14.64 -16.54 14.84
CA CYS A 194 14.03 -15.21 14.63
C CYS A 194 13.53 -15.01 13.20
N TYR A 195 14.15 -15.66 12.23
CA TYR A 195 13.68 -15.65 10.85
C TYR A 195 12.45 -16.55 10.65
N GLY A 196 12.54 -17.81 11.11
CA GLY A 196 11.47 -18.79 11.00
C GLY A 196 11.61 -19.75 9.82
N ILE A 197 10.48 -20.11 9.22
CA ILE A 197 10.41 -21.03 8.08
C ILE A 197 10.83 -20.34 6.79
N ASP A 198 11.65 -20.99 5.99
CA ASP A 198 11.87 -20.66 4.59
C ASP A 198 10.62 -21.06 3.78
N LEU A 199 9.84 -20.08 3.36
CA LEU A 199 8.59 -20.29 2.61
C LEU A 199 8.79 -20.98 1.25
N GLY A 200 10.00 -20.92 0.69
CA GLY A 200 10.31 -21.61 -0.56
C GLY A 200 10.52 -23.12 -0.39
N ARG A 201 11.05 -23.53 0.77
CA ARG A 201 11.37 -24.95 1.07
C ARG A 201 10.42 -25.59 2.05
N GLY A 202 9.68 -24.80 2.84
CA GLY A 202 8.73 -25.27 3.84
C GLY A 202 9.38 -25.78 5.15
N ASN A 203 10.70 -25.64 5.30
CA ASN A 203 11.45 -26.05 6.48
C ASN A 203 12.05 -24.82 7.19
N MET A 204 12.58 -25.03 8.43
CA MET A 204 13.39 -24.01 9.07
C MET A 204 14.53 -23.58 8.14
N VAL A 205 14.82 -22.29 8.17
CA VAL A 205 15.89 -21.72 7.34
C VAL A 205 17.24 -22.30 7.69
N ASP A 206 18.04 -22.60 6.66
CA ASP A 206 19.40 -23.13 6.82
C ASP A 206 20.40 -22.05 7.21
N LEU A 207 21.45 -22.42 7.97
CA LEU A 207 22.59 -21.55 8.23
C LEU A 207 23.27 -21.14 6.92
N GLY A 208 23.74 -19.89 6.84
CA GLY A 208 24.37 -19.32 5.66
C GLY A 208 23.38 -18.84 4.58
N SER A 209 22.07 -18.97 4.79
CA SER A 209 21.07 -18.45 3.84
C SER A 209 21.12 -16.93 3.78
N ALA A 210 21.21 -16.38 2.57
CA ALA A 210 21.27 -14.93 2.32
C ALA A 210 19.85 -14.31 2.31
N VAL A 211 19.22 -14.26 3.47
CA VAL A 211 17.82 -13.82 3.62
C VAL A 211 17.61 -12.35 3.31
N GLY A 212 18.63 -11.52 3.49
CA GLY A 212 18.58 -10.11 3.13
C GLY A 212 18.49 -9.91 1.62
N ILE A 213 19.22 -10.69 0.81
CA ILE A 213 19.08 -10.63 -0.66
C ILE A 213 17.70 -11.07 -1.10
N VAL A 214 17.16 -12.15 -0.50
CA VAL A 214 15.80 -12.62 -0.79
C VAL A 214 14.77 -11.54 -0.48
N ALA A 215 14.89 -10.85 0.65
CA ALA A 215 14.04 -9.73 1.02
C ALA A 215 14.15 -8.56 0.03
N ALA A 216 15.36 -8.16 -0.35
CA ALA A 216 15.59 -7.09 -1.31
C ALA A 216 15.00 -7.40 -2.69
N GLN A 217 15.16 -8.63 -3.16
CA GLN A 217 14.58 -9.08 -4.44
C GLN A 217 13.06 -9.15 -4.39
N SER A 218 12.47 -9.60 -3.28
CA SER A 218 11.01 -9.66 -3.12
C SER A 218 10.35 -8.26 -3.06
N ILE A 219 11.09 -7.24 -2.62
CA ILE A 219 10.67 -5.84 -2.65
C ILE A 219 10.88 -5.24 -4.04
N GLY A 220 11.98 -5.59 -4.72
CA GLY A 220 12.34 -5.01 -6.02
C GLY A 220 11.54 -5.58 -7.19
N GLU A 221 11.18 -6.86 -7.17
CA GLU A 221 10.41 -7.50 -8.24
C GLU A 221 9.07 -6.78 -8.50
N PRO A 222 8.20 -6.51 -7.50
CA PRO A 222 6.97 -5.78 -7.73
C PRO A 222 7.21 -4.34 -8.23
N GLY A 223 8.35 -3.73 -7.94
CA GLY A 223 8.73 -2.42 -8.46
C GLY A 223 8.70 -2.36 -9.98
N THR A 224 9.25 -3.37 -10.64
CA THR A 224 9.19 -3.50 -12.11
C THR A 224 7.75 -3.67 -12.60
N GLN A 225 6.93 -4.46 -11.91
CA GLN A 225 5.51 -4.63 -12.28
C GLN A 225 4.69 -3.35 -12.05
N LEU A 226 5.00 -2.57 -11.02
CA LEU A 226 4.37 -1.26 -10.76
C LEU A 226 4.66 -0.27 -11.89
N THR A 227 5.85 -0.32 -12.51
CA THR A 227 6.16 0.50 -13.68
C THR A 227 5.31 0.12 -14.89
N LEU A 228 5.07 -1.17 -15.11
CA LEU A 228 4.22 -1.67 -16.19
C LEU A 228 2.74 -1.33 -15.98
N ARG A 229 2.26 -1.23 -14.73
CA ARG A 229 0.85 -0.87 -14.43
C ARG A 229 0.46 0.52 -14.90
N THR A 230 1.37 1.48 -14.91
CA THR A 230 1.08 2.84 -15.40
C THR A 230 0.70 2.85 -16.88
N PHE A 231 1.22 1.91 -17.68
CA PHE A 231 0.86 1.71 -19.08
C PHE A 231 -0.59 1.24 -19.26
N HIS A 232 -1.08 0.35 -18.39
CA HIS A 232 -2.42 -0.22 -18.50
C HIS A 232 -3.55 0.77 -18.18
N THR A 233 -3.27 1.86 -17.46
CA THR A 233 -4.27 2.88 -17.16
C THR A 233 -4.57 3.80 -18.34
N GLY A 234 -3.70 3.81 -19.37
CA GLY A 234 -3.93 4.43 -20.67
C GLY A 234 -4.22 5.94 -20.65
N GLY A 235 -3.83 6.65 -19.59
CA GLY A 235 -4.06 8.09 -19.45
C GLY A 235 -5.51 8.47 -19.08
N VAL A 236 -6.34 7.51 -18.69
CA VAL A 236 -7.69 7.80 -18.16
C VAL A 236 -7.54 8.56 -16.83
N ALA A 237 -8.18 9.72 -16.74
CA ALA A 237 -8.20 10.52 -15.51
C ALA A 237 -9.04 9.81 -14.46
N SER A 238 -8.42 9.40 -13.33
CA SER A 238 -9.16 8.91 -12.16
C SER A 238 -9.63 10.11 -11.34
N GLN A 239 -10.94 10.22 -11.10
CA GLN A 239 -11.46 11.18 -10.13
C GLN A 239 -11.07 10.70 -8.73
N GLY A 240 -10.26 11.50 -8.05
CA GLY A 240 -9.78 11.21 -6.70
C GLY A 240 -8.27 10.99 -6.62
N ALA A 241 -7.53 11.48 -7.60
CA ALA A 241 -6.08 11.65 -7.44
C ALA A 241 -5.85 12.67 -6.32
N THR A 242 -5.90 12.18 -5.11
CA THR A 242 -5.28 12.86 -3.99
C THR A 242 -3.79 12.94 -4.30
N ASP A 243 -3.14 13.99 -3.87
CA ASP A 243 -1.71 14.28 -4.01
C ASP A 243 -0.77 13.21 -3.42
N ILE A 244 -1.31 12.09 -2.99
CA ILE A 244 -0.55 10.97 -2.42
C ILE A 244 0.19 10.28 -3.56
N THR A 245 1.51 10.37 -3.51
CA THR A 245 2.38 9.62 -4.40
C THR A 245 2.13 8.12 -4.25
N THR A 246 1.77 7.45 -5.36
CA THR A 246 1.49 6.02 -5.38
C THR A 246 2.47 5.29 -6.30
N GLY A 247 2.59 3.97 -6.11
CA GLY A 247 3.46 3.13 -6.91
C GLY A 247 4.93 3.26 -6.57
N LEU A 248 5.81 3.08 -7.57
CA LEU A 248 7.26 3.06 -7.39
C LEU A 248 7.83 4.32 -6.72
N PRO A 249 7.43 5.56 -7.06
CA PRO A 249 7.92 6.76 -6.38
C PRO A 249 7.66 6.77 -4.88
N ARG A 250 6.55 6.19 -4.42
CA ARG A 250 6.24 6.09 -3.00
C ARG A 250 7.11 5.04 -2.30
N VAL A 251 7.36 3.93 -2.96
CA VAL A 251 8.26 2.89 -2.44
C VAL A 251 9.68 3.44 -2.27
N GLU A 252 10.19 4.16 -3.28
CA GLU A 252 11.50 4.83 -3.19
C GLU A 252 11.57 5.83 -2.04
N GLU A 253 10.55 6.67 -1.91
CA GLU A 253 10.46 7.70 -0.88
C GLU A 253 10.53 7.10 0.53
N ILE A 254 9.82 5.98 0.77
CA ILE A 254 9.83 5.28 2.06
C ILE A 254 11.22 4.71 2.36
N PHE A 255 11.84 4.03 1.38
CA PHE A 255 13.16 3.44 1.60
C PHE A 255 14.29 4.47 1.68
N GLU A 256 14.19 5.59 0.98
CA GLU A 256 15.16 6.69 1.08
C GLU A 256 14.99 7.50 2.36
N ALA A 257 13.87 7.37 3.06
CA ALA A 257 13.54 8.12 4.28
C ALA A 257 13.79 9.63 4.13
N ARG A 258 13.29 10.21 3.04
CA ARG A 258 13.49 11.64 2.73
C ARG A 258 12.92 12.51 3.84
N LYS A 259 13.66 13.54 4.25
CA LYS A 259 13.20 14.49 5.28
C LYS A 259 11.92 15.23 4.88
N GLN A 260 11.78 15.52 3.59
CA GLN A 260 10.57 16.15 3.01
C GLN A 260 10.04 15.23 1.89
N PRO A 261 9.04 14.42 2.19
CA PRO A 261 8.38 13.59 1.19
C PRO A 261 7.57 14.43 0.21
N LYS A 262 7.35 13.92 -1.01
CA LYS A 262 6.40 14.51 -1.94
C LYS A 262 4.99 14.28 -1.43
N GLY A 263 4.21 15.33 -1.29
CA GLY A 263 2.87 15.23 -0.69
C GLY A 263 2.92 15.01 0.82
N GLU A 264 3.79 15.76 1.50
CA GLU A 264 3.87 15.79 2.95
C GLU A 264 2.51 16.22 3.54
N ALA A 265 1.98 15.42 4.46
CA ALA A 265 0.77 15.79 5.15
C ALA A 265 1.02 16.97 6.09
N THR A 266 0.12 17.92 6.10
CA THR A 266 0.16 19.00 7.09
C THR A 266 -0.25 18.44 8.45
N VAL A 267 0.66 18.46 9.40
CA VAL A 267 0.48 17.90 10.74
C VAL A 267 0.31 19.02 11.74
N ALA A 268 -0.62 18.86 12.69
CA ALA A 268 -0.82 19.83 13.75
C ALA A 268 0.41 19.87 14.67
N GLU A 269 1.01 21.05 14.91
CA GLU A 269 2.10 21.24 15.88
C GLU A 269 1.60 21.41 17.30
N ILE A 270 0.38 21.90 17.45
CA ILE A 270 -0.27 22.11 18.74
C ILE A 270 -1.61 21.37 18.79
N GLY A 271 -2.01 20.92 19.97
CA GLY A 271 -3.35 20.40 20.22
C GLY A 271 -4.34 21.52 20.44
N GLY A 272 -5.58 21.41 19.92
CA GLY A 272 -6.58 22.46 20.09
C GLY A 272 -7.84 22.24 19.27
N ILE A 273 -8.68 23.27 19.19
CA ILE A 273 -9.92 23.28 18.41
C ILE A 273 -9.62 23.79 17.00
N ILE A 274 -10.05 23.05 16.00
CA ILE A 274 -9.85 23.39 14.59
C ILE A 274 -10.95 24.32 14.10
N ARG A 275 -10.57 25.39 13.37
CA ARG A 275 -11.45 26.21 12.55
C ARG A 275 -10.95 26.25 11.12
N ILE A 276 -11.81 25.92 10.17
CA ILE A 276 -11.51 25.88 8.75
C ILE A 276 -12.17 27.08 8.06
N GLN A 277 -11.37 27.92 7.40
CA GLN A 277 -11.83 29.11 6.69
C GLN A 277 -11.28 29.12 5.27
N GLN A 278 -12.00 29.79 4.34
CA GLN A 278 -11.46 30.05 3.00
C GLN A 278 -10.42 31.16 3.11
N SER A 279 -9.25 30.98 2.49
CA SER A 279 -8.22 32.01 2.50
C SER A 279 -8.68 33.29 1.81
N GLU A 280 -8.50 34.43 2.49
CA GLU A 280 -8.80 35.75 1.88
C GLU A 280 -7.79 36.15 0.82
N LYS A 281 -6.58 35.57 0.86
CA LYS A 281 -5.48 35.91 -0.07
C LYS A 281 -5.44 35.03 -1.31
N TYR A 282 -5.85 33.78 -1.19
CA TYR A 282 -5.75 32.79 -2.26
C TYR A 282 -7.08 32.04 -2.42
N ALA A 283 -7.73 32.21 -3.58
CA ALA A 283 -9.03 31.59 -3.86
C ALA A 283 -9.03 30.05 -3.84
N ASP A 284 -7.86 29.44 -4.08
CA ASP A 284 -7.68 27.98 -4.18
C ASP A 284 -7.08 27.39 -2.89
N MET A 285 -7.04 28.13 -1.79
CA MET A 285 -6.47 27.67 -0.51
C MET A 285 -7.49 27.78 0.61
N ARG A 286 -7.45 26.81 1.53
CA ARG A 286 -8.17 26.85 2.80
C ARG A 286 -7.17 27.06 3.94
N GLU A 287 -7.56 27.86 4.89
CA GLU A 287 -6.78 28.12 6.10
C GLU A 287 -7.36 27.31 7.25
N VAL A 288 -6.49 26.58 7.94
CA VAL A 288 -6.86 25.81 9.13
C VAL A 288 -6.24 26.49 10.33
N HIS A 289 -7.08 26.97 11.22
CA HIS A 289 -6.67 27.61 12.48
C HIS A 289 -6.85 26.60 13.61
N ILE A 290 -5.81 26.43 14.45
CA ILE A 290 -5.87 25.62 15.65
C ILE A 290 -5.81 26.56 16.86
N GLU A 291 -6.89 26.57 17.65
CA GLU A 291 -6.99 27.35 18.87
C GLU A 291 -6.70 26.46 20.09
N HIS A 292 -5.63 26.78 20.83
CA HIS A 292 -5.30 26.11 22.07
C HIS A 292 -5.68 26.95 23.29
N ALA A 293 -5.88 26.36 24.47
CA ALA A 293 -6.27 27.04 25.70
C ALA A 293 -5.28 28.10 26.15
N GLU A 294 -4.03 28.06 25.69
CA GLU A 294 -2.98 29.08 25.93
C GLU A 294 -2.96 30.17 24.86
N MET A 295 -3.98 30.27 24.00
CA MET A 295 -4.09 31.25 22.91
C MET A 295 -2.93 31.26 21.91
N VAL A 296 -2.35 30.09 21.63
CA VAL A 296 -1.44 29.90 20.51
C VAL A 296 -2.27 29.56 19.28
N HIS A 297 -2.24 30.46 18.28
CA HIS A 297 -2.87 30.22 16.99
C HIS A 297 -1.80 29.80 16.00
N ASP A 298 -2.00 28.66 15.36
CA ASP A 298 -1.14 28.21 14.27
C ASP A 298 -1.97 28.12 12.97
N GLU A 299 -1.45 28.69 11.90
CA GLU A 299 -2.18 28.87 10.65
C GLU A 299 -1.51 28.05 9.54
N TYR A 300 -2.25 27.09 8.99
CA TYR A 300 -1.78 26.24 7.92
C TYR A 300 -2.55 26.55 6.64
N ALA A 301 -1.85 27.04 5.60
CA ALA A 301 -2.44 27.25 4.29
C ALA A 301 -2.46 25.94 3.51
N ILE A 302 -3.65 25.39 3.27
CA ILE A 302 -3.86 24.13 2.57
C ILE A 302 -4.45 24.39 1.19
N PRO A 303 -3.84 23.85 0.09
CA PRO A 303 -4.39 23.94 -1.25
C PRO A 303 -5.82 23.41 -1.33
N GLU A 304 -6.67 24.02 -2.17
CA GLU A 304 -8.09 23.68 -2.26
C GLU A 304 -8.36 22.25 -2.76
N ASP A 305 -7.42 21.68 -3.53
CA ASP A 305 -7.44 20.32 -4.05
C ASP A 305 -7.07 19.25 -3.02
N TRP A 306 -6.54 19.63 -1.85
CA TRP A 306 -6.23 18.69 -0.78
C TRP A 306 -7.48 18.35 0.04
N LYS A 307 -7.56 17.09 0.45
CA LYS A 307 -8.68 16.62 1.26
C LYS A 307 -8.40 16.86 2.73
N ILE A 308 -9.11 17.82 3.32
CA ILE A 308 -9.08 18.02 4.77
C ILE A 308 -9.73 16.82 5.46
N VAL A 309 -9.00 16.17 6.35
CA VAL A 309 -9.43 15.01 7.12
C VAL A 309 -10.09 15.45 8.43
N ALA A 310 -9.57 16.52 9.03
CA ALA A 310 -10.08 17.08 10.27
C ALA A 310 -11.43 17.78 10.05
N LYS A 311 -12.33 17.66 11.02
CA LYS A 311 -13.65 18.32 10.97
C LYS A 311 -13.56 19.70 11.60
N ASP A 312 -14.34 20.64 11.06
CA ASP A 312 -14.49 21.95 11.64
C ASP A 312 -14.95 21.87 13.12
N GLU A 313 -14.42 22.74 13.97
CA GLU A 313 -14.66 22.77 15.42
C GLU A 313 -14.33 21.45 16.18
N SER A 314 -13.56 20.54 15.60
CA SER A 314 -13.09 19.36 16.32
C SER A 314 -11.82 19.64 17.12
N GLU A 315 -11.65 18.93 18.23
CA GLU A 315 -10.43 18.94 19.02
C GLU A 315 -9.42 17.96 18.39
N VAL A 316 -8.18 18.40 18.21
CA VAL A 316 -7.08 17.60 17.67
C VAL A 316 -5.92 17.53 18.65
N GLN A 317 -5.17 16.43 18.57
CA GLN A 317 -3.95 16.26 19.35
C GLN A 317 -2.72 16.66 18.53
N ALA A 318 -1.66 17.09 19.21
CA ALA A 318 -0.40 17.40 18.56
C ALA A 318 0.14 16.16 17.80
N GLY A 319 0.45 16.35 16.51
CA GLY A 319 0.87 15.26 15.61
C GLY A 319 -0.25 14.59 14.82
N GLU A 320 -1.49 15.04 14.96
CA GLU A 320 -2.62 14.52 14.17
C GLU A 320 -2.63 15.11 12.75
N VAL A 321 -2.95 14.27 11.76
CA VAL A 321 -2.98 14.67 10.35
C VAL A 321 -4.23 15.50 10.07
N LEU A 322 -4.07 16.70 9.52
CA LEU A 322 -5.15 17.66 9.23
C LEU A 322 -5.60 17.60 7.76
N ALA A 323 -4.65 17.39 6.82
CA ALA A 323 -4.91 17.34 5.39
C ALA A 323 -3.89 16.44 4.66
#